data_758c6d5a696b2d7b6d4aa866b61c8695
#
_entry.id   758c6d5a696b2d7b6d4aa866b61c8695
#
_cell.length_a   1.000
_cell.length_b   1.000
_cell.length_c   1.000
_cell.angle_alpha   90.00
_cell.angle_beta   90.00
_cell.angle_gamma   90.00
#
_symmetry.space_group_name_H-M   'P 1'
#
loop_
_entity.id
_entity.type
_entity.pdbx_description
1 polymer ?
#
loop_
_entity_poly.entity_id
_entity_poly.type
_entity_poly.pdbx_seq_one_letter_code
_entity_poly.pdbx_strand_id
1 'polypeptide(L)'
;VKADAPWKSLKDFAAACKKNSGTLKVANSSTGSATHLAAIALMNAIGCDAIHLPAGVKRRNATVLSGEADAMIAPLTATVNLVKAKKIRLLALPTENRSSVMPDVPTAKELGYNAVLDLFRGLSVAKGTALTVKAKLADAMFKAANSKAFTDLAEKKGFTIRPMMVGPFGDYLSQEDAKVVKIMKDAGLYQSKKK
;
A
#
# COMPACT_ATOMS: atom_id res chain seq x y z
N VAL A 1 12.00 -1.32 -5.48
CA VAL A 1 12.85 -1.78 -6.58
C VAL A 1 13.93 -2.71 -6.08
N LYS A 2 14.59 -3.48 -6.95
CA LYS A 2 15.80 -4.25 -6.60
C LYS A 2 16.90 -3.29 -6.10
N ALA A 3 17.72 -3.71 -5.14
CA ALA A 3 18.69 -2.81 -4.51
C ALA A 3 19.75 -2.26 -5.47
N ASP A 4 20.10 -3.04 -6.49
CA ASP A 4 21.06 -2.68 -7.55
C ASP A 4 20.40 -1.98 -8.77
N ALA A 5 19.09 -1.75 -8.73
CA ALA A 5 18.40 -0.99 -9.77
C ALA A 5 18.98 0.44 -9.89
N PRO A 6 18.98 1.01 -11.09
CA PRO A 6 19.59 2.32 -11.35
C PRO A 6 18.90 3.47 -10.60
N TRP A 7 17.64 3.27 -10.23
CA TRP A 7 16.84 4.30 -9.55
C TRP A 7 17.10 4.32 -8.05
N LYS A 8 17.60 5.44 -7.56
CA LYS A 8 17.92 5.65 -6.13
C LYS A 8 16.84 6.40 -5.37
N SER A 9 15.95 7.07 -6.11
CA SER A 9 14.81 7.83 -5.58
C SER A 9 13.56 7.61 -6.43
N LEU A 10 12.38 7.99 -5.90
CA LEU A 10 11.14 8.00 -6.68
C LEU A 10 11.23 8.97 -7.87
N LYS A 11 11.99 10.06 -7.73
CA LYS A 11 12.21 11.03 -8.81
C LYS A 11 13.00 10.41 -9.97
N ASP A 12 14.04 9.62 -9.67
CA ASP A 12 14.81 8.91 -10.71
C ASP A 12 13.93 7.91 -11.45
N PHE A 13 13.11 7.14 -10.71
CA PHE A 13 12.17 6.20 -11.29
C PHE A 13 11.14 6.91 -12.18
N ALA A 14 10.57 8.02 -11.71
CA ALA A 14 9.62 8.81 -12.48
C ALA A 14 10.23 9.36 -13.78
N ALA A 15 11.46 9.86 -13.72
CA ALA A 15 12.17 10.36 -14.89
C ALA A 15 12.46 9.25 -15.92
N ALA A 16 12.90 8.08 -15.42
CA ALA A 16 13.14 6.91 -16.27
C ALA A 16 11.85 6.39 -16.91
N CYS A 17 10.75 6.38 -16.17
CA CYS A 17 9.45 5.94 -16.68
C CYS A 17 8.92 6.88 -17.77
N LYS A 18 9.02 8.19 -17.56
CA LYS A 18 8.62 9.18 -18.58
C LYS A 18 9.42 9.04 -19.88
N LYS A 19 10.73 8.76 -19.76
CA LYS A 19 11.60 8.54 -20.92
C LYS A 19 11.25 7.23 -21.66
N ASN A 20 10.80 6.21 -20.95
CA ASN A 20 10.50 4.88 -21.47
C ASN A 20 9.02 4.52 -21.19
N SER A 21 8.10 5.39 -21.65
CA SER A 21 6.65 5.23 -21.43
C SER A 21 6.17 3.86 -21.89
N GLY A 22 5.33 3.20 -21.12
CA GLY A 22 4.74 1.91 -21.44
C GLY A 22 5.70 0.70 -21.39
N THR A 23 6.93 0.87 -20.87
CA THR A 23 7.90 -0.25 -20.85
C THR A 23 8.19 -0.78 -19.46
N LEU A 24 8.20 0.06 -18.42
CA LEU A 24 8.51 -0.37 -17.06
C LEU A 24 7.36 -1.19 -16.46
N LYS A 25 7.71 -2.30 -15.82
CA LYS A 25 6.76 -3.24 -15.21
C LYS A 25 6.69 -3.03 -13.71
N VAL A 26 5.47 -2.81 -13.19
CA VAL A 26 5.21 -2.63 -11.76
C VAL A 26 4.39 -3.81 -11.24
N ALA A 27 5.01 -4.67 -10.45
CA ALA A 27 4.37 -5.85 -9.88
C ALA A 27 3.40 -5.48 -8.74
N ASN A 28 2.26 -6.16 -8.73
CA ASN A 28 1.22 -6.05 -7.72
C ASN A 28 0.64 -7.44 -7.38
N SER A 29 -0.31 -7.54 -6.45
CA SER A 29 -0.86 -8.84 -6.03
C SER A 29 -1.81 -9.44 -7.08
N SER A 30 -2.74 -8.64 -7.59
CA SER A 30 -3.72 -9.04 -8.62
C SER A 30 -4.44 -7.80 -9.15
N THR A 31 -5.06 -7.91 -10.31
CA THR A 31 -5.90 -6.85 -10.87
C THR A 31 -7.01 -6.44 -9.88
N GLY A 32 -7.18 -5.14 -9.63
CA GLY A 32 -8.16 -4.59 -8.68
C GLY A 32 -7.80 -4.75 -7.21
N SER A 33 -6.66 -5.36 -6.86
CA SER A 33 -6.22 -5.44 -5.45
C SER A 33 -5.75 -4.10 -4.92
N ALA A 34 -5.69 -3.96 -3.57
CA ALA A 34 -5.19 -2.74 -2.94
C ALA A 34 -3.78 -2.34 -3.43
N THR A 35 -2.89 -3.30 -3.67
CA THR A 35 -1.56 -3.02 -4.22
C THR A 35 -1.59 -2.61 -5.70
N HIS A 36 -2.56 -3.08 -6.47
CA HIS A 36 -2.76 -2.62 -7.84
C HIS A 36 -3.30 -1.19 -7.88
N LEU A 37 -4.31 -0.90 -7.06
CA LEU A 37 -4.88 0.45 -6.97
C LEU A 37 -3.86 1.48 -6.46
N ALA A 38 -3.04 1.10 -5.47
CA ALA A 38 -1.93 1.93 -5.02
C ALA A 38 -0.86 2.15 -6.10
N ALA A 39 -0.58 1.12 -6.92
CA ALA A 39 0.31 1.26 -8.07
C ALA A 39 -0.26 2.24 -9.10
N ILE A 40 -1.54 2.11 -9.47
CA ILE A 40 -2.21 3.03 -10.38
C ILE A 40 -2.15 4.46 -9.85
N ALA A 41 -2.53 4.68 -8.58
CA ALA A 41 -2.52 6.00 -7.97
C ALA A 41 -1.11 6.64 -7.98
N LEU A 42 -0.08 5.86 -7.62
CA LEU A 42 1.29 6.35 -7.61
C LEU A 42 1.83 6.60 -9.03
N MET A 43 1.59 5.67 -9.97
CA MET A 43 2.05 5.83 -11.35
C MET A 43 1.41 7.05 -12.01
N ASN A 44 0.10 7.26 -11.82
CA ASN A 44 -0.59 8.45 -12.30
C ASN A 44 -0.01 9.74 -11.68
N ALA A 45 0.23 9.75 -10.36
CA ALA A 45 0.76 10.92 -9.66
C ALA A 45 2.17 11.31 -10.12
N ILE A 46 3.02 10.34 -10.47
CA ILE A 46 4.37 10.62 -10.99
C ILE A 46 4.40 10.81 -12.53
N GLY A 47 3.24 10.68 -13.20
CA GLY A 47 3.13 10.77 -14.66
C GLY A 47 3.85 9.64 -15.38
N CYS A 48 3.71 8.43 -14.87
CA CYS A 48 4.34 7.22 -15.38
C CYS A 48 3.30 6.30 -16.02
N ASP A 49 3.41 6.05 -17.29
CA ASP A 49 2.68 4.97 -17.96
C ASP A 49 3.50 3.68 -17.81
N ALA A 50 3.02 2.78 -16.95
CA ALA A 50 3.70 1.54 -16.59
C ALA A 50 2.82 0.31 -16.85
N ILE A 51 3.46 -0.80 -17.16
CA ILE A 51 2.77 -2.10 -17.27
C ILE A 51 2.51 -2.64 -15.86
N HIS A 52 1.24 -2.80 -15.51
CA HIS A 52 0.85 -3.40 -14.23
C HIS A 52 0.90 -4.93 -14.32
N LEU A 53 1.82 -5.57 -13.59
CA LEU A 53 2.04 -7.02 -13.59
C LEU A 53 1.36 -7.68 -12.37
N PRO A 54 0.26 -8.45 -12.55
CA PRO A 54 -0.41 -9.17 -11.46
C PRO A 54 0.37 -10.46 -11.10
N ALA A 55 1.42 -10.32 -10.31
CA ALA A 55 2.36 -11.39 -9.97
C ALA A 55 1.90 -12.34 -8.84
N GLY A 56 0.83 -11.98 -8.12
CA GLY A 56 0.37 -12.71 -6.94
C GLY A 56 1.12 -12.32 -5.65
N VAL A 57 0.46 -12.52 -4.52
CA VAL A 57 1.01 -12.14 -3.20
C VAL A 57 2.34 -12.84 -2.90
N LYS A 58 2.44 -14.14 -3.22
CA LYS A 58 3.64 -14.95 -2.93
C LYS A 58 4.80 -14.66 -3.88
N ARG A 59 4.53 -14.40 -5.17
CA ARG A 59 5.55 -14.24 -6.21
C ARG A 59 6.05 -12.81 -6.39
N ARG A 60 5.29 -11.79 -6.02
CA ARG A 60 5.60 -10.38 -6.25
C ARG A 60 7.02 -9.98 -5.87
N ASN A 61 7.51 -10.41 -4.70
CA ASN A 61 8.89 -10.11 -4.29
C ASN A 61 9.92 -10.81 -5.20
N ALA A 62 9.62 -12.05 -5.60
CA ALA A 62 10.49 -12.82 -6.48
C ALA A 62 10.59 -12.20 -7.88
N THR A 63 9.50 -11.66 -8.44
CA THR A 63 9.50 -11.03 -9.77
C THR A 63 10.41 -9.80 -9.81
N VAL A 64 10.48 -9.01 -8.73
CA VAL A 64 11.42 -7.88 -8.66
C VAL A 64 12.85 -8.35 -8.45
N LEU A 65 13.06 -9.35 -7.60
CA LEU A 65 14.42 -9.87 -7.34
C LEU A 65 15.03 -10.56 -8.57
N SER A 66 14.21 -11.19 -9.41
CA SER A 66 14.65 -11.82 -10.67
C SER A 66 14.81 -10.83 -11.83
N GLY A 67 14.28 -9.60 -11.70
CA GLY A 67 14.26 -8.64 -12.80
C GLY A 67 13.09 -8.82 -13.80
N GLU A 68 12.12 -9.72 -13.53
CA GLU A 68 10.89 -9.86 -14.31
C GLU A 68 10.02 -8.60 -14.22
N ALA A 69 10.07 -7.90 -13.07
CA ALA A 69 9.47 -6.60 -12.86
C ALA A 69 10.51 -5.57 -12.38
N ASP A 70 10.37 -4.35 -12.82
CA ASP A 70 11.25 -3.22 -12.51
C ASP A 70 11.01 -2.68 -11.09
N ALA A 71 9.75 -2.64 -10.69
CA ALA A 71 9.30 -2.17 -9.39
C ALA A 71 8.13 -3.01 -8.87
N MET A 72 7.77 -2.79 -7.62
CA MET A 72 6.53 -3.34 -7.04
C MET A 72 5.91 -2.40 -6.03
N ILE A 73 4.59 -2.51 -5.86
CA ILE A 73 3.88 -2.01 -4.70
C ILE A 73 3.58 -3.18 -3.78
N ALA A 74 4.02 -3.07 -2.53
CA ALA A 74 3.86 -4.13 -1.54
C ALA A 74 3.65 -3.54 -0.14
N PRO A 75 2.92 -4.22 0.77
CA PRO A 75 2.92 -3.84 2.18
C PRO A 75 4.33 -3.93 2.76
N LEU A 76 4.69 -2.99 3.64
CA LEU A 76 6.00 -2.99 4.29
C LEU A 76 6.25 -4.30 5.06
N THR A 77 5.19 -4.87 5.66
CA THR A 77 5.24 -6.19 6.33
C THR A 77 5.76 -7.34 5.46
N ALA A 78 5.61 -7.24 4.15
CA ALA A 78 6.09 -8.25 3.20
C ALA A 78 7.51 -7.96 2.68
N THR A 79 8.06 -6.79 2.96
CA THR A 79 9.31 -6.31 2.34
C THR A 79 10.38 -5.88 3.34
N VAL A 80 10.03 -5.58 4.59
CA VAL A 80 10.94 -5.06 5.61
C VAL A 80 12.22 -5.89 5.76
N ASN A 81 12.11 -7.21 5.75
CA ASN A 81 13.28 -8.10 5.87
C ASN A 81 14.19 -8.03 4.61
N LEU A 82 13.61 -7.85 3.42
CA LEU A 82 14.36 -7.69 2.19
C LEU A 82 15.09 -6.34 2.13
N VAL A 83 14.46 -5.30 2.70
CA VAL A 83 15.10 -3.98 2.83
C VAL A 83 16.27 -4.06 3.81
N LYS A 84 16.05 -4.64 5.01
CA LYS A 84 17.12 -4.87 6.01
C LYS A 84 18.26 -5.71 5.46
N ALA A 85 17.96 -6.70 4.63
CA ALA A 85 18.94 -7.54 3.94
C ALA A 85 19.57 -6.86 2.70
N LYS A 86 19.24 -5.58 2.43
CA LYS A 86 19.74 -4.81 1.28
C LYS A 86 19.49 -5.48 -0.08
N LYS A 87 18.45 -6.29 -0.21
CA LYS A 87 18.04 -6.94 -1.46
C LYS A 87 17.10 -6.08 -2.31
N ILE A 88 16.32 -5.23 -1.65
CA ILE A 88 15.45 -4.24 -2.30
C ILE A 88 15.65 -2.86 -1.66
N ARG A 89 15.27 -1.83 -2.40
CA ARG A 89 15.23 -0.42 -1.98
C ARG A 89 13.81 0.08 -2.03
N LEU A 90 13.37 0.78 -0.96
CA LEU A 90 12.14 1.55 -0.97
C LEU A 90 12.43 2.93 -1.58
N LEU A 91 11.61 3.35 -2.54
CA LEU A 91 11.73 4.68 -3.16
C LEU A 91 10.81 5.69 -2.49
N ALA A 92 9.64 5.26 -2.06
CA ALA A 92 8.68 6.05 -1.28
C ALA A 92 7.62 5.16 -0.64
N LEU A 93 6.87 5.72 0.30
CA LEU A 93 5.67 5.13 0.89
C LEU A 93 4.44 5.88 0.36
N PRO A 94 3.44 5.21 -0.24
CA PRO A 94 2.17 5.83 -0.64
C PRO A 94 1.23 5.94 0.57
N THR A 95 1.70 6.54 1.65
CA THR A 95 1.00 6.70 2.94
C THR A 95 0.97 8.16 3.35
N GLU A 96 0.05 8.54 4.26
CA GLU A 96 -0.04 9.91 4.76
C GLU A 96 1.20 10.31 5.57
N ASN A 97 1.71 9.39 6.39
CA ASN A 97 2.87 9.62 7.25
C ASN A 97 3.96 8.58 6.98
N ARG A 98 5.20 8.91 7.35
CA ARG A 98 6.31 7.95 7.32
C ARG A 98 6.05 6.78 8.28
N SER A 99 6.65 5.64 7.96
CA SER A 99 6.66 4.50 8.87
C SER A 99 7.68 4.71 9.99
N SER A 100 7.28 4.43 11.24
CA SER A 100 8.21 4.42 12.38
C SER A 100 9.32 3.37 12.25
N VAL A 101 9.07 2.31 11.47
CA VAL A 101 10.04 1.22 11.22
C VAL A 101 11.04 1.57 10.12
N MET A 102 10.68 2.49 9.22
CA MET A 102 11.51 2.99 8.12
C MET A 102 11.43 4.53 8.04
N PRO A 103 11.91 5.24 9.07
CA PRO A 103 11.74 6.70 9.18
C PRO A 103 12.49 7.48 8.10
N ASP A 104 13.53 6.89 7.52
CA ASP A 104 14.33 7.51 6.46
C ASP A 104 13.65 7.45 5.07
N VAL A 105 12.60 6.63 4.92
CA VAL A 105 11.89 6.51 3.65
C VAL A 105 10.80 7.58 3.57
N PRO A 106 10.86 8.49 2.60
CA PRO A 106 9.88 9.56 2.47
C PRO A 106 8.53 8.99 2.00
N THR A 107 7.46 9.71 2.29
CA THR A 107 6.16 9.45 1.66
C THR A 107 6.12 10.03 0.24
N ALA A 108 5.25 9.50 -0.61
CA ALA A 108 5.02 10.08 -1.94
C ALA A 108 4.56 11.55 -1.84
N LYS A 109 3.74 11.86 -0.82
CA LYS A 109 3.23 13.21 -0.53
C LYS A 109 4.35 14.19 -0.19
N GLU A 110 5.33 13.81 0.65
CA GLU A 110 6.51 14.63 0.95
C GLU A 110 7.36 14.94 -0.28
N LEU A 111 7.34 14.04 -1.27
CA LEU A 111 8.02 14.23 -2.56
C LEU A 111 7.19 15.02 -3.59
N GLY A 112 6.01 15.53 -3.19
CA GLY A 112 5.13 16.33 -4.04
C GLY A 112 4.16 15.52 -4.90
N TYR A 113 4.05 14.21 -4.67
CA TYR A 113 3.14 13.33 -5.41
C TYR A 113 1.93 12.97 -4.57
N ASN A 114 0.75 13.39 -5.00
CA ASN A 114 -0.51 13.10 -4.30
C ASN A 114 -0.99 11.67 -4.58
N ALA A 115 -0.35 10.71 -3.93
CA ALA A 115 -0.66 9.28 -4.04
C ALA A 115 -0.68 8.66 -2.64
N VAL A 116 -1.80 8.83 -1.93
CA VAL A 116 -2.03 8.23 -0.61
C VAL A 116 -3.11 7.18 -0.72
N LEU A 117 -2.74 5.92 -0.53
CA LEU A 117 -3.65 4.79 -0.43
C LEU A 117 -3.11 3.78 0.60
N ASP A 118 -3.58 3.89 1.83
CA ASP A 118 -3.15 3.05 2.93
C ASP A 118 -3.75 1.64 2.84
N LEU A 119 -2.95 0.64 3.17
CA LEU A 119 -3.41 -0.72 3.39
C LEU A 119 -3.71 -0.92 4.87
N PHE A 120 -4.96 -0.85 5.25
CA PHE A 120 -5.41 -1.01 6.62
C PHE A 120 -5.96 -2.42 6.92
N ARG A 121 -6.18 -2.71 8.20
CA ARG A 121 -6.88 -3.90 8.71
C ARG A 121 -7.95 -3.44 9.68
N GLY A 122 -9.11 -4.08 9.64
CA GLY A 122 -10.23 -3.78 10.52
C GLY A 122 -11.09 -5.01 10.78
N LEU A 123 -11.94 -4.93 11.79
CA LEU A 123 -12.96 -5.93 12.10
C LEU A 123 -14.32 -5.43 11.59
N SER A 124 -15.03 -6.30 10.90
CA SER A 124 -16.40 -6.04 10.46
C SER A 124 -17.36 -7.02 11.13
N VAL A 125 -18.58 -6.57 11.37
CA VAL A 125 -19.68 -7.37 11.90
C VAL A 125 -20.87 -7.32 10.95
N ALA A 126 -21.78 -8.28 11.09
CA ALA A 126 -23.00 -8.32 10.26
C ALA A 126 -23.84 -7.04 10.41
N LYS A 127 -24.53 -6.67 9.32
CA LYS A 127 -25.51 -5.56 9.35
C LYS A 127 -26.58 -5.87 10.41
N GLY A 128 -26.94 -4.86 11.21
CA GLY A 128 -27.92 -5.03 12.29
C GLY A 128 -27.35 -5.48 13.63
N THR A 129 -26.04 -5.78 13.73
CA THR A 129 -25.40 -6.07 15.03
C THR A 129 -25.63 -4.90 16.01
N ALA A 130 -26.08 -5.22 17.24
CA ALA A 130 -26.39 -4.23 18.27
C ALA A 130 -25.17 -3.33 18.59
N LEU A 131 -25.42 -2.07 18.88
CA LEU A 131 -24.37 -1.09 19.19
C LEU A 131 -23.54 -1.49 20.41
N THR A 132 -24.15 -2.11 21.42
CA THR A 132 -23.46 -2.62 22.62
C THR A 132 -22.43 -3.70 22.28
N VAL A 133 -22.76 -4.59 21.34
CA VAL A 133 -21.83 -5.61 20.85
C VAL A 133 -20.69 -4.97 20.06
N LYS A 134 -21.00 -4.03 19.15
CA LYS A 134 -19.99 -3.27 18.40
C LYS A 134 -19.02 -2.53 19.32
N ALA A 135 -19.54 -1.85 20.35
CA ALA A 135 -18.74 -1.12 21.33
C ALA A 135 -17.80 -2.05 22.12
N LYS A 136 -18.34 -3.20 22.59
CA LYS A 136 -17.54 -4.18 23.32
C LYS A 136 -16.41 -4.77 22.46
N LEU A 137 -16.68 -5.08 21.21
CA LEU A 137 -15.66 -5.58 20.27
C LEU A 137 -14.62 -4.51 19.96
N ALA A 138 -15.04 -3.27 19.74
CA ALA A 138 -14.11 -2.16 19.47
C ALA A 138 -13.19 -1.89 20.68
N ASP A 139 -13.73 -1.91 21.91
CA ASP A 139 -12.93 -1.77 23.14
C ASP A 139 -11.90 -2.89 23.28
N ALA A 140 -12.31 -4.15 23.05
CA ALA A 140 -11.40 -5.29 23.08
C ALA A 140 -10.29 -5.18 22.04
N MET A 141 -10.62 -4.77 20.80
CA MET A 141 -9.65 -4.54 19.72
C MET A 141 -8.72 -3.38 20.04
N PHE A 142 -9.23 -2.30 20.61
CA PHE A 142 -8.42 -1.14 21.02
C PHE A 142 -7.40 -1.53 22.10
N LYS A 143 -7.84 -2.27 23.13
CA LYS A 143 -6.95 -2.80 24.18
C LYS A 143 -5.89 -3.75 23.61
N ALA A 144 -6.29 -4.66 22.72
CA ALA A 144 -5.37 -5.56 22.05
C ALA A 144 -4.33 -4.81 21.20
N ALA A 145 -4.76 -3.82 20.43
CA ALA A 145 -3.88 -3.01 19.58
C ALA A 145 -2.83 -2.22 20.38
N ASN A 146 -3.16 -1.81 21.61
CA ASN A 146 -2.25 -1.08 22.50
C ASN A 146 -1.47 -2.01 23.47
N SER A 147 -1.64 -3.32 23.37
CA SER A 147 -0.87 -4.25 24.21
C SER A 147 0.61 -4.31 23.80
N LYS A 148 1.48 -4.55 24.79
CA LYS A 148 2.92 -4.72 24.52
C LYS A 148 3.21 -5.79 23.45
N ALA A 149 2.52 -6.92 23.51
CA ALA A 149 2.70 -7.99 22.53
C ALA A 149 2.38 -7.55 21.10
N PHE A 150 1.36 -6.70 20.91
CA PHE A 150 0.98 -6.22 19.59
C PHE A 150 1.91 -5.09 19.10
N THR A 151 2.39 -4.21 19.99
CA THR A 151 3.38 -3.19 19.63
C THR A 151 4.72 -3.80 19.24
N ASP A 152 5.21 -4.79 20.00
CA ASP A 152 6.42 -5.53 19.66
C ASP A 152 6.28 -6.25 18.29
N LEU A 153 5.09 -6.80 18.02
CA LEU A 153 4.80 -7.40 16.72
C LEU A 153 4.80 -6.38 15.58
N ALA A 154 4.26 -5.19 15.83
CA ALA A 154 4.22 -4.11 14.85
C ALA A 154 5.63 -3.66 14.45
N GLU A 155 6.51 -3.45 15.41
CA GLU A 155 7.93 -3.13 15.17
C GLU A 155 8.63 -4.24 14.39
N LYS A 156 8.47 -5.49 14.83
CA LYS A 156 9.07 -6.66 14.15
C LYS A 156 8.58 -6.83 12.71
N LYS A 157 7.30 -6.59 12.45
CA LYS A 157 6.66 -6.83 11.15
C LYS A 157 6.60 -5.59 10.26
N GLY A 158 6.85 -4.40 10.77
CA GLY A 158 6.87 -3.18 9.98
C GLY A 158 5.48 -2.65 9.63
N PHE A 159 4.53 -2.64 10.58
CA PHE A 159 3.24 -1.98 10.39
C PHE A 159 2.98 -0.94 11.48
N THR A 160 2.22 0.09 11.15
CA THR A 160 1.84 1.15 12.07
C THR A 160 0.52 0.79 12.77
N ILE A 161 0.48 1.00 14.09
CA ILE A 161 -0.74 0.84 14.89
C ILE A 161 -1.48 2.18 14.91
N ARG A 162 -2.71 2.16 14.42
CA ARG A 162 -3.62 3.32 14.41
C ARG A 162 -5.03 2.86 14.73
N PRO A 163 -5.32 2.52 16.00
CA PRO A 163 -6.62 1.99 16.38
C PRO A 163 -7.70 3.07 16.25
N MET A 164 -8.82 2.71 15.68
CA MET A 164 -9.99 3.57 15.53
C MET A 164 -11.22 2.87 16.10
N MET A 165 -12.01 3.63 16.84
CA MET A 165 -13.32 3.17 17.34
C MET A 165 -14.36 3.19 16.22
N VAL A 166 -15.57 2.71 16.50
CA VAL A 166 -16.65 2.44 15.50
C VAL A 166 -16.95 3.67 14.63
N GLY A 167 -17.19 4.85 15.23
CA GLY A 167 -17.50 6.08 14.50
C GLY A 167 -16.35 6.53 13.59
N PRO A 168 -15.20 6.90 14.17
CA PRO A 168 -14.03 7.33 13.40
C PRO A 168 -13.58 6.32 12.33
N PHE A 169 -13.75 5.02 12.56
CA PHE A 169 -13.43 4.01 11.54
C PHE A 169 -14.45 4.01 10.41
N GLY A 170 -15.75 4.23 10.72
CA GLY A 170 -16.77 4.38 9.69
C GLY A 170 -16.53 5.57 8.77
N ASP A 171 -16.16 6.73 9.35
CA ASP A 171 -15.83 7.94 8.60
C ASP A 171 -14.58 7.71 7.72
N TYR A 172 -13.56 7.08 8.27
CA TYR A 172 -12.35 6.69 7.53
C TYR A 172 -12.69 5.78 6.34
N LEU A 173 -13.51 4.74 6.55
CA LEU A 173 -13.92 3.82 5.48
C LEU A 173 -14.69 4.56 4.37
N SER A 174 -15.57 5.50 4.71
CA SER A 174 -16.31 6.28 3.72
C SER A 174 -15.39 7.14 2.85
N GLN A 175 -14.35 7.73 3.45
CA GLN A 175 -13.36 8.52 2.72
C GLN A 175 -12.48 7.64 1.82
N GLU A 176 -12.04 6.48 2.31
CA GLU A 176 -11.24 5.55 1.52
C GLU A 176 -12.04 4.94 0.37
N ASP A 177 -13.33 4.63 0.58
CA ASP A 177 -14.23 4.14 -0.47
C ASP A 177 -14.35 5.15 -1.62
N ALA A 178 -14.54 6.42 -1.32
CA ALA A 178 -14.61 7.48 -2.32
C ALA A 178 -13.31 7.58 -3.15
N LYS A 179 -12.14 7.48 -2.51
CA LYS A 179 -10.84 7.46 -3.20
C LYS A 179 -10.69 6.23 -4.10
N VAL A 180 -11.01 5.06 -3.57
CA VAL A 180 -10.92 3.79 -4.30
C VAL A 180 -11.85 3.78 -5.50
N VAL A 181 -13.11 4.22 -5.33
CA VAL A 181 -14.09 4.33 -6.43
C VAL A 181 -13.56 5.25 -7.54
N LYS A 182 -12.97 6.40 -7.18
CA LYS A 182 -12.37 7.30 -8.16
C LYS A 182 -11.23 6.61 -8.93
N ILE A 183 -10.26 6.02 -8.23
CA ILE A 183 -9.12 5.31 -8.86
C ILE A 183 -9.63 4.20 -9.79
N MET A 184 -10.62 3.41 -9.36
CA MET A 184 -11.19 2.33 -10.16
C MET A 184 -11.92 2.84 -11.40
N LYS A 185 -12.63 3.96 -11.31
CA LYS A 185 -13.30 4.58 -12.47
C LYS A 185 -12.27 5.10 -13.47
N ASP A 186 -11.28 5.84 -13.00
CA ASP A 186 -10.22 6.41 -13.84
C ASP A 186 -9.41 5.32 -14.56
N ALA A 187 -9.27 4.13 -13.93
CA ALA A 187 -8.57 2.97 -14.48
C ALA A 187 -9.47 2.00 -15.30
N GLY A 188 -10.76 2.30 -15.48
CA GLY A 188 -11.70 1.40 -16.17
C GLY A 188 -11.99 0.08 -15.44
N LEU A 189 -11.69 0.01 -14.14
CA LEU A 189 -11.87 -1.20 -13.32
C LEU A 189 -13.20 -1.23 -12.56
N TYR A 190 -13.91 -0.12 -12.49
CA TYR A 190 -15.17 -0.02 -11.76
C TYR A 190 -16.27 -0.79 -12.50
N GLN A 191 -16.89 -1.76 -11.81
CA GLN A 191 -17.94 -2.62 -12.36
C GLN A 191 -17.54 -3.38 -13.66
N SER A 192 -16.25 -3.59 -13.93
CA SER A 192 -15.72 -4.23 -15.13
C SER A 192 -16.19 -5.68 -15.35
N LYS A 193 -16.74 -6.34 -14.33
CA LYS A 193 -17.29 -7.72 -14.42
C LYS A 193 -18.76 -7.79 -14.82
N LYS A 194 -19.38 -6.68 -15.17
CA LYS A 194 -20.78 -6.64 -15.64
C LYS A 194 -20.91 -6.73 -17.18
N LYS A 195 -19.93 -7.37 -17.84
CA LYS A 195 -20.04 -7.75 -19.25
C LYS A 195 -20.14 -9.25 -19.37
#